data_56d3a4c93b26ac3a4bffbca09b31b93a
#
_entry.id   56d3a4c93b26ac3a4bffbca09b31b93a
#
_cell.length_a   1.000
_cell.length_b   1.000
_cell.length_c   1.000
_cell.angle_alpha   90.00
_cell.angle_beta   90.00
_cell.angle_gamma   90.00
#
_symmetry.space_group_name_H-M   'P 1'
#
loop_
_entity.id
_entity.type
_entity.pdbx_description
1 polymer ?
#
loop_
_entity_poly.entity_id
_entity_poly.type
_entity_poly.pdbx_seq_one_letter_code
_entity_poly.pdbx_strand_id
1 'polypeptide(L)' 'MHTPAPNKALIRQTSLCAWLDLSRSGLDKLRKKDPTFPKPLKDGESRQAAAFYVVAEVDAWLQSKIQARDVA' A
#
# COMPACT_ATOMS: atom_id res chain seq x y z
N MET A 1 -1.22 2.86 -18.06
CA MET A 1 -2.41 2.02 -17.91
C MET A 1 -2.62 1.72 -16.44
N HIS A 2 -3.81 1.88 -15.95
CA HIS A 2 -4.10 1.71 -14.54
C HIS A 2 -4.29 0.23 -14.18
N THR A 3 -3.57 -0.23 -13.15
CA THR A 3 -3.75 -1.58 -12.63
C THR A 3 -4.91 -1.56 -11.65
N PRO A 4 -5.94 -2.39 -11.85
CA PRO A 4 -7.07 -2.40 -10.92
C PRO A 4 -6.66 -2.91 -9.54
N ALA A 5 -7.40 -2.51 -8.51
CA ALA A 5 -7.16 -2.97 -7.16
C ALA A 5 -7.29 -4.49 -7.09
N PRO A 6 -6.46 -5.16 -6.28
CA PRO A 6 -6.56 -6.60 -6.10
C PRO A 6 -7.93 -7.00 -5.53
N ASN A 7 -8.43 -8.14 -5.97
CA ASN A 7 -9.71 -8.67 -5.51
C ASN A 7 -9.50 -9.52 -4.24
N LYS A 8 -8.83 -8.94 -3.24
CA LYS A 8 -8.53 -9.59 -1.97
C LYS A 8 -8.63 -8.56 -0.86
N ALA A 9 -8.94 -9.01 0.35
CA ALA A 9 -8.98 -8.12 1.51
C ALA A 9 -7.58 -7.73 1.98
N LEU A 10 -6.63 -8.66 1.89
CA LEU A 10 -5.25 -8.46 2.33
C LEU A 10 -4.31 -8.88 1.22
N ILE A 11 -3.18 -8.17 1.09
CA ILE A 11 -2.13 -8.51 0.14
C ILE A 11 -0.77 -8.39 0.81
N ARG A 12 0.19 -9.12 0.29
CA ARG A 12 1.57 -9.04 0.75
C ARG A 12 2.28 -7.85 0.08
N GLN A 13 3.44 -7.52 0.62
CA GLN A 13 4.26 -6.42 0.11
C GLN A 13 4.57 -6.55 -1.38
N THR A 14 4.86 -7.77 -1.85
CA THR A 14 5.15 -7.99 -3.26
C THR A 14 3.96 -7.64 -4.16
N SER A 15 2.75 -8.03 -3.74
CA SER A 15 1.55 -7.69 -4.48
C SER A 15 1.25 -6.19 -4.43
N LEU A 16 1.50 -5.56 -3.29
CA LEU A 16 1.33 -4.12 -3.15
C LEU A 16 2.28 -3.37 -4.09
N CYS A 17 3.54 -3.79 -4.15
CA CYS A 17 4.51 -3.18 -5.07
C CYS A 17 4.06 -3.33 -6.51
N ALA A 18 3.56 -4.51 -6.89
CA ALA A 18 3.06 -4.75 -8.24
C ALA A 18 1.86 -3.85 -8.55
N TRP A 19 0.93 -3.72 -7.59
CA TRP A 19 -0.26 -2.87 -7.77
C TRP A 19 0.13 -1.41 -7.98
N LEU A 20 1.07 -0.90 -7.20
CA LEU A 20 1.48 0.50 -7.26
C LEU A 20 2.63 0.75 -8.24
N ASP A 21 3.11 -0.32 -8.89
CA ASP A 21 4.24 -0.26 -9.82
C ASP A 21 5.48 0.36 -9.17
N LEU A 22 5.78 -0.12 -7.97
CA LEU A 22 6.93 0.34 -7.20
C LEU A 22 7.90 -0.79 -6.97
N SER A 23 9.19 -0.43 -6.86
CA SER A 23 10.18 -1.35 -6.34
C SER A 23 10.03 -1.41 -4.82
N ARG A 24 10.68 -2.40 -4.20
CA ARG A 24 10.71 -2.53 -2.74
C ARG A 24 11.31 -1.27 -2.09
N SER A 25 12.39 -0.76 -2.67
CA SER A 25 13.02 0.48 -2.20
C SER A 25 12.08 1.67 -2.35
N GLY A 26 11.36 1.74 -3.47
CA GLY A 26 10.41 2.81 -3.73
C GLY A 26 9.28 2.81 -2.71
N LEU A 27 8.79 1.62 -2.35
CA LEU A 27 7.76 1.50 -1.33
C LEU A 27 8.28 1.96 0.04
N ASP A 28 9.49 1.57 0.42
CA ASP A 28 10.09 2.00 1.68
C ASP A 28 10.22 3.52 1.74
N LYS A 29 10.66 4.14 0.66
CA LYS A 29 10.77 5.60 0.59
C LYS A 29 9.41 6.27 0.72
N LEU A 30 8.41 5.73 0.05
CA LEU A 30 7.05 6.25 0.11
C LEU A 30 6.51 6.21 1.53
N ARG A 31 6.70 5.08 2.22
CA ARG A 31 6.23 4.92 3.59
C ARG A 31 6.89 5.91 4.55
N LYS A 32 8.16 6.19 4.35
CA LYS A 32 8.89 7.16 5.18
C LYS A 32 8.48 8.59 4.86
N LYS A 33 8.22 8.88 3.60
CA LYS A 33 7.86 10.21 3.15
C LYS A 33 6.43 10.59 3.49
N ASP A 34 5.52 9.63 3.40
CA ASP A 34 4.08 9.88 3.57
C ASP A 34 3.55 9.18 4.81
N PRO A 35 3.35 9.90 5.93
CA PRO A 35 2.84 9.30 7.15
C PRO A 35 1.38 8.85 7.04
N THR A 36 0.66 9.29 6.00
CA THR A 36 -0.73 8.86 5.80
C THR A 36 -0.84 7.53 5.09
N PHE A 37 0.28 7.00 4.56
CA PHE A 37 0.27 5.71 3.90
C PHE A 37 -0.10 4.61 4.91
N PRO A 38 -0.99 3.66 4.56
CA PRO A 38 -1.41 2.61 5.48
C PRO A 38 -0.25 1.78 6.01
N LYS A 39 -0.31 1.44 7.28
CA LYS A 39 0.70 0.60 7.91
C LYS A 39 0.36 -0.87 7.70
N PRO A 40 1.37 -1.74 7.58
CA PRO A 40 1.10 -3.16 7.42
C PRO A 40 0.56 -3.78 8.71
N LEU A 41 -0.29 -4.79 8.53
CA LEU A 41 -0.71 -5.65 9.63
C LEU A 41 0.27 -6.82 9.71
N LYS A 42 0.77 -7.10 10.90
CA LYS A 42 1.63 -8.25 11.14
C LYS A 42 0.84 -9.32 11.88
N ASP A 43 0.92 -10.54 11.39
CA ASP A 43 0.29 -11.67 12.03
C ASP A 43 1.29 -12.30 13.01
N GLY A 44 1.20 -11.91 14.27
CA GLY A 44 2.09 -12.39 15.32
C GLY A 44 3.27 -11.48 15.59
N GLU A 45 4.06 -11.83 16.59
CA GLU A 45 5.20 -11.03 17.04
C GLU A 45 6.54 -11.50 16.49
N SER A 46 6.53 -12.56 15.70
CA SER A 46 7.75 -13.13 15.13
C SER A 46 8.35 -12.20 14.09
N ARG A 47 9.68 -12.17 14.01
CA ARG A 47 10.37 -11.45 12.94
C ARG A 47 10.03 -11.99 11.56
N GLN A 48 9.63 -13.26 11.51
CA GLN A 48 9.29 -13.94 10.27
C GLN A 48 7.80 -13.84 9.95
N ALA A 49 7.02 -13.19 10.80
CA ALA A 49 5.61 -13.01 10.53
C ALA A 49 5.42 -12.21 9.25
N ALA A 50 4.59 -12.70 8.35
CA ALA A 50 4.31 -12.00 7.10
C ALA A 50 3.57 -10.70 7.40
N ALA A 51 3.98 -9.63 6.74
CA ALA A 51 3.27 -8.36 6.81
C ALA A 51 2.25 -8.30 5.68
N PHE A 52 1.02 -7.93 6.02
CA PHE A 52 -0.06 -7.80 5.06
C PHE A 52 -0.55 -6.37 5.04
N TYR A 53 -1.00 -5.92 3.88
CA TYR A 53 -1.63 -4.60 3.73
C TYR A 53 -3.11 -4.80 3.46
N VAL A 54 -3.94 -3.95 4.10
CA VAL A 54 -5.39 -3.98 3.86
C VAL A 54 -5.66 -3.25 2.56
N VAL A 55 -6.21 -3.96 1.58
CA VAL A 55 -6.46 -3.40 0.24
C VAL A 55 -7.38 -2.18 0.33
N ALA A 56 -8.42 -2.24 1.15
CA ALA A 56 -9.35 -1.12 1.31
C ALA A 56 -8.65 0.14 1.81
N GLU A 57 -7.69 0.00 2.72
CA GLU A 57 -6.94 1.15 3.24
C GLU A 57 -6.03 1.76 2.17
N VAL A 58 -5.36 0.90 1.39
CA VAL A 58 -4.49 1.38 0.31
C VAL A 58 -5.32 2.06 -0.77
N ASP A 59 -6.46 1.49 -1.10
CA ASP A 59 -7.35 2.09 -2.10
C ASP A 59 -7.87 3.45 -1.63
N ALA A 60 -8.26 3.58 -0.36
CA ALA A 60 -8.69 4.85 0.20
C ALA A 60 -7.56 5.89 0.16
N TRP A 61 -6.33 5.47 0.46
CA TRP A 61 -5.16 6.34 0.37
C TRP A 61 -4.97 6.85 -1.07
N LEU A 62 -5.08 5.95 -2.06
CA LEU A 62 -4.99 6.34 -3.47
C LEU A 62 -6.07 7.33 -3.85
N GLN A 63 -7.31 7.10 -3.45
CA GLN A 63 -8.42 7.99 -3.75
C GLN A 63 -8.19 9.38 -3.16
N SER A 64 -7.65 9.43 -1.94
CA SER A 64 -7.34 10.70 -1.30
C SER A 64 -6.26 11.47 -2.08
N LYS A 65 -5.25 10.77 -2.62
CA LYS A 65 -4.21 11.42 -3.43
C LYS A 65 -4.76 11.94 -4.75
N ILE A 66 -5.64 11.18 -5.38
CA ILE A 66 -6.29 11.60 -6.63
C ILE A 66 -7.12 12.86 -6.39
N GLN A 67 -7.90 12.88 -5.32
CA GLN A 67 -8.73 14.04 -4.97
C GLN A 67 -7.88 15.27 -4.65
N ALA A 68 -6.79 15.09 -3.92
CA ALA A 68 -5.89 16.20 -3.61
C ALA A 68 -5.29 16.80 -4.88
N ARG A 69 -4.94 15.96 -5.86
CA ARG A 69 -4.43 16.44 -7.14
C ARG A 69 -5.49 17.24 -7.90
N ASP A 70 -6.73 16.74 -7.90
CA ASP A 70 -7.81 17.37 -8.67
C ASP A 70 -8.29 18.68 -8.05
N VAL A 71 -8.07 18.86 -6.75
CA VAL A 71 -8.47 20.08 -6.03
C VAL A 71 -7.37 21.14 -6.05
N ALA A 72 -6.13 20.72 -6.23
CA ALA A 72 -4.97 21.61 -6.17
C ALA A 72 -4.92 22.63 -7.32
#